data_d9a45b0fcb7bd7b9a3293c494ecf7035
#
_entry.id   d9a45b0fcb7bd7b9a3293c494ecf7035
#
_cell.length_a   1.000
_cell.length_b   1.000
_cell.length_c   1.000
_cell.angle_alpha   90.00
_cell.angle_beta   90.00
_cell.angle_gamma   90.00
#
_symmetry.space_group_name_H-M   'P 1'
#
loop_
_entity.id
_entity.type
_entity.pdbx_description
1 polymer ?
#
loop_
_entity_poly.entity_id
_entity_poly.type
_entity_poly.pdbx_seq_one_letter_code
_entity_poly.pdbx_strand_id
1 'polypeptide(L)'
;MQGAEQVIAREKDCVSIFILPPSMSELHRRLEGRGTESPEQIAMRQEIAVREIALKNHYRYNVINDDVAACAARIAGIIEAERYNTARYTVEIPE
;
A
#
# COMPACT_ATOMS: atom_id res chain seq x y z
N MET A 1 7.33 -8.27 0.09
CA MET A 1 7.66 -6.95 -0.51
C MET A 1 8.67 -7.02 -1.64
N GLN A 2 9.62 -7.94 -1.60
CA GLN A 2 10.56 -8.11 -2.72
C GLN A 2 9.85 -8.36 -4.04
N GLY A 3 8.78 -9.17 -4.02
CA GLY A 3 7.99 -9.42 -5.22
C GLY A 3 7.35 -8.16 -5.79
N ALA A 4 6.82 -7.27 -4.93
CA ALA A 4 6.22 -6.02 -5.37
C ALA A 4 7.25 -5.09 -6.02
N GLU A 5 8.44 -4.98 -5.43
CA GLU A 5 9.50 -4.16 -5.99
C GLU A 5 9.96 -4.65 -7.35
N GLN A 6 10.04 -5.97 -7.53
CA GLN A 6 10.38 -6.56 -8.82
C GLN A 6 9.33 -6.25 -9.88
N VAL A 7 8.05 -6.31 -9.54
CA VAL A 7 6.96 -5.97 -10.45
C VAL A 7 7.02 -4.49 -10.82
N ILE A 8 7.23 -3.61 -9.85
CA ILE A 8 7.33 -2.16 -10.08
C ILE A 8 8.48 -1.86 -11.04
N ALA A 9 9.61 -2.55 -10.89
CA ALA A 9 10.77 -2.35 -11.75
C ALA A 9 10.53 -2.83 -13.17
N ARG A 10 9.77 -3.93 -13.35
CA ARG A 10 9.49 -4.50 -14.68
C ARG A 10 8.34 -3.80 -15.38
N GLU A 11 7.27 -3.53 -14.65
CA GLU A 11 6.02 -3.00 -15.20
C GLU A 11 5.88 -1.54 -14.82
N LYS A 12 6.44 -0.67 -15.64
CA LYS A 12 6.48 0.77 -15.35
C LYS A 12 5.11 1.43 -15.34
N ASP A 13 4.13 0.83 -15.99
CA ASP A 13 2.76 1.34 -16.02
C ASP A 13 1.84 0.69 -14.98
N CYS A 14 2.38 -0.15 -14.09
CA CYS A 14 1.59 -0.70 -13.01
C CYS A 14 1.22 0.37 -11.99
N VAL A 15 0.07 0.20 -11.35
CA VAL A 15 -0.37 1.05 -10.24
C VAL A 15 0.00 0.36 -8.94
N SER A 16 0.96 0.92 -8.23
CA SER A 16 1.43 0.36 -6.97
C SER A 16 0.90 1.18 -5.80
N ILE A 17 0.31 0.49 -4.83
CA ILE A 17 -0.28 1.11 -3.65
C ILE A 17 0.30 0.44 -2.41
N PHE A 18 0.88 1.24 -1.51
CA PHE A 18 1.35 0.77 -0.22
C PHE A 18 0.35 1.17 0.85
N ILE A 19 -0.15 0.20 1.58
CA ILE A 19 -1.12 0.43 2.65
C ILE A 19 -0.37 0.53 3.97
N LEU A 20 -0.52 1.66 4.64
CA LEU A 20 0.22 1.99 5.85
C LEU A 20 -0.69 1.95 7.09
N PRO A 21 -0.18 1.55 8.25
CA PRO A 21 -0.91 1.74 9.51
C PRO A 21 -0.95 3.23 9.86
N PRO A 22 -1.96 3.68 10.63
CA PRO A 22 -2.05 5.09 11.02
C PRO A 22 -0.95 5.52 11.99
N SER A 23 -0.34 4.58 12.72
CA SER A 23 0.77 4.85 13.63
C SER A 23 1.54 3.57 13.91
N MET A 24 2.74 3.71 14.44
CA MET A 24 3.53 2.54 14.86
C MET A 24 2.89 1.85 16.06
N SER A 25 2.27 2.61 16.95
CA SER A 25 1.51 2.06 18.09
C SER A 25 0.35 1.17 17.62
N GLU A 26 -0.37 1.62 16.60
CA GLU A 26 -1.48 0.85 16.03
C GLU A 26 -0.99 -0.41 15.34
N LEU A 27 0.15 -0.33 14.64
CA LEU A 27 0.78 -1.50 14.03
C LEU A 27 1.10 -2.55 15.09
N HIS A 28 1.73 -2.12 16.18
CA HIS A 28 2.09 -3.02 17.29
C HIS A 28 0.84 -3.67 17.90
N ARG A 29 -0.20 -2.88 18.14
CA ARG A 29 -1.46 -3.36 18.68
C ARG A 29 -2.10 -4.42 17.78
N ARG A 30 -2.09 -4.19 16.47
CA ARG A 30 -2.62 -5.14 15.48
C ARG A 30 -1.85 -6.45 15.47
N LEU A 31 -0.52 -6.39 15.60
CA LEU A 31 0.32 -7.58 15.66
C LEU A 31 0.04 -8.38 16.95
N GLU A 32 -0.08 -7.71 18.08
CA GLU A 32 -0.43 -8.37 19.34
C GLU A 32 -1.83 -8.97 19.32
N GLY A 33 -2.76 -8.33 18.66
CA GLY A 33 -4.17 -8.73 18.62
C GLY A 33 -4.43 -10.06 17.94
N ARG A 34 -3.47 -10.60 17.18
CA ARG A 34 -3.60 -11.91 16.57
C ARG A 34 -3.54 -13.05 17.56
N GLY A 35 -2.86 -12.84 18.70
CA GLY A 35 -2.89 -13.75 19.86
C GLY A 35 -2.21 -15.11 19.67
N THR A 36 -1.60 -15.38 18.53
CA THR A 36 -1.03 -16.68 18.18
C THR A 36 0.50 -16.68 18.12
N GLU A 37 1.12 -15.53 18.36
CA GLU A 37 2.56 -15.37 18.20
C GLU A 37 3.25 -14.99 19.50
N SER A 38 4.51 -15.45 19.65
CA SER A 38 5.33 -15.09 20.80
C SER A 38 5.77 -13.63 20.71
N PRO A 39 6.18 -13.02 21.85
CA PRO A 39 6.73 -11.67 21.82
C PRO A 39 7.91 -11.49 20.87
N GLU A 40 8.75 -12.52 20.74
CA GLU A 40 9.90 -12.48 19.81
C GLU A 40 9.43 -12.43 18.36
N GLN A 41 8.39 -13.17 18.01
CA GLN A 41 7.83 -13.14 16.66
C GLN A 41 7.18 -11.80 16.34
N ILE A 42 6.47 -11.22 17.30
CA ILE A 42 5.86 -9.88 17.15
C ILE A 42 6.95 -8.83 16.92
N ALA A 43 8.04 -8.87 17.72
CA ALA A 43 9.15 -7.95 17.56
C ALA A 43 9.81 -8.08 16.19
N MET A 44 9.99 -9.30 15.70
CA MET A 44 10.57 -9.57 14.38
C MET A 44 9.67 -9.01 13.28
N ARG A 45 8.35 -9.21 13.35
CA ARG A 45 7.41 -8.70 12.36
C ARG A 45 7.37 -7.18 12.36
N GLN A 46 7.46 -6.56 13.53
CA GLN A 46 7.50 -5.11 13.64
C GLN A 46 8.77 -4.55 13.00
N GLU A 47 9.90 -5.19 13.21
CA GLU A 47 11.15 -4.79 12.58
C GLU A 47 11.08 -4.88 11.06
N ILE A 48 10.51 -5.97 10.53
CA ILE A 48 10.30 -6.13 9.09
C ILE A 48 9.37 -5.03 8.56
N ALA A 49 8.28 -4.73 9.28
CA ALA A 49 7.35 -3.69 8.88
C ALA A 49 8.02 -2.31 8.82
N VAL A 50 8.89 -2.00 9.77
CA VAL A 50 9.64 -0.72 9.75
C VAL A 50 10.50 -0.62 8.50
N ARG A 51 11.18 -1.71 8.12
CA ARG A 51 11.98 -1.74 6.90
C ARG A 51 11.12 -1.56 5.65
N GLU A 52 9.97 -2.20 5.61
CA GLU A 52 9.05 -2.07 4.47
C GLU A 52 8.47 -0.66 4.37
N ILE A 53 8.11 -0.05 5.49
CA ILE A 53 7.61 1.32 5.53
C ILE A 53 8.65 2.30 4.99
N ALA A 54 9.94 2.04 5.24
CA ALA A 54 11.01 2.87 4.70
C ALA A 54 11.03 2.89 3.17
N LEU A 55 10.42 1.90 2.52
CA LEU A 55 10.35 1.79 1.06
C LEU A 55 9.06 2.38 0.48
N LYS A 56 8.23 3.02 1.30
CA LYS A 56 6.91 3.52 0.88
C LYS A 56 6.95 4.46 -0.32
N ASN A 57 8.03 5.21 -0.47
CA ASN A 57 8.16 6.17 -1.57
C ASN A 57 8.55 5.52 -2.91
N HIS A 58 8.81 4.22 -2.92
CA HIS A 58 9.01 3.46 -4.15
C HIS A 58 7.67 3.09 -4.81
N TYR A 59 6.58 3.24 -4.07
CA TYR A 59 5.24 2.99 -4.57
C TYR A 59 4.64 4.27 -5.13
N ARG A 60 3.71 4.14 -6.06
CA ARG A 60 3.06 5.29 -6.66
C ARG A 60 2.14 6.00 -5.68
N TYR A 61 1.47 5.24 -4.82
CA TYR A 61 0.52 5.77 -3.84
C TYR A 61 0.76 5.17 -2.46
N ASN A 62 0.55 5.97 -1.44
CA ASN A 62 0.50 5.53 -0.05
C ASN A 62 -0.90 5.80 0.48
N VAL A 63 -1.52 4.80 1.07
CA VAL A 63 -2.86 4.92 1.66
C VAL A 63 -2.81 4.48 3.11
N ILE A 64 -3.37 5.29 4.00
CA ILE A 64 -3.42 4.97 5.42
C ILE A 64 -4.65 4.12 5.71
N ASN A 65 -4.45 2.99 6.38
CA ASN A 65 -5.52 2.09 6.80
C ASN A 65 -5.93 2.42 8.24
N ASP A 66 -6.61 3.56 8.40
CA ASP A 66 -7.16 3.99 9.68
C ASP A 66 -8.56 3.43 9.91
N ASP A 67 -9.32 3.24 8.84
CA ASP A 67 -10.64 2.65 8.83
C ASP A 67 -10.77 1.82 7.55
N VAL A 68 -11.25 0.58 7.68
CA VAL A 68 -11.29 -0.35 6.54
C VAL A 68 -12.14 0.20 5.40
N ALA A 69 -13.33 0.73 5.70
CA ALA A 69 -14.22 1.26 4.69
C ALA A 69 -13.63 2.50 4.01
N ALA A 70 -13.03 3.41 4.79
CA ALA A 70 -12.40 4.60 4.26
C ALA A 70 -11.17 4.26 3.41
N CYS A 71 -10.37 3.30 3.85
CA CYS A 71 -9.21 2.82 3.11
C CYS A 71 -9.64 2.23 1.77
N ALA A 72 -10.66 1.37 1.76
CA ALA A 72 -11.19 0.79 0.54
C ALA A 72 -11.70 1.87 -0.43
N ALA A 73 -12.37 2.88 0.09
CA ALA A 73 -12.88 3.99 -0.72
C ALA A 73 -11.73 4.79 -1.36
N ARG A 74 -10.64 5.01 -0.62
CA ARG A 74 -9.46 5.71 -1.15
C ARG A 74 -8.81 4.91 -2.27
N ILE A 75 -8.68 3.61 -2.11
CA ILE A 75 -8.11 2.72 -3.14
C ILE A 75 -9.01 2.71 -4.37
N ALA A 76 -10.33 2.62 -4.21
CA ALA A 76 -11.27 2.69 -5.31
C ALA A 76 -11.15 4.02 -6.07
N GLY A 77 -10.97 5.14 -5.34
CA GLY A 77 -10.75 6.46 -5.94
C GLY A 77 -9.48 6.52 -6.77
N ILE A 78 -8.40 5.90 -6.29
CA ILE A 78 -7.13 5.82 -7.03
C ILE A 78 -7.31 5.02 -8.32
N ILE A 79 -8.00 3.88 -8.26
CA ILE A 79 -8.25 3.05 -9.43
C ILE A 79 -9.08 3.84 -10.45
N GLU A 80 -10.11 4.54 -10.00
CA GLU A 80 -10.95 5.34 -10.87
C GLU A 80 -10.16 6.47 -11.54
N ALA A 81 -9.33 7.18 -10.77
CA ALA A 81 -8.48 8.25 -11.30
C ALA A 81 -7.49 7.72 -12.34
N GLU A 82 -6.91 6.56 -12.09
CA GLU A 82 -5.94 5.97 -13.02
C GLU A 82 -6.56 5.58 -14.36
N ARG A 83 -7.85 5.32 -14.40
CA ARG A 83 -8.56 5.05 -15.67
C ARG A 83 -8.49 6.24 -16.63
N TYR A 84 -8.40 7.45 -16.09
CA TYR A 84 -8.38 8.70 -16.88
C TYR A 84 -6.97 9.27 -17.01
N ASN A 85 -5.96 8.55 -16.54
CA ASN A 85 -4.57 8.96 -16.71
C ASN A 85 -4.21 8.94 -18.19
N THR A 86 -3.70 10.05 -18.71
CA THR A 86 -3.39 10.18 -20.13
C THR A 86 -2.35 9.18 -20.63
N ALA A 87 -1.56 8.61 -19.73
CA ALA A 87 -0.63 7.54 -20.07
C ALA A 87 -1.34 6.21 -20.42
N ARG A 88 -2.60 6.05 -19.98
CA ARG A 88 -3.40 4.84 -20.16
C ARG A 88 -4.62 5.04 -21.05
N TYR A 89 -5.11 6.26 -21.11
CA TYR A 89 -6.40 6.56 -21.70
C TYR A 89 -6.27 7.75 -22.65
N THR A 90 -6.69 7.54 -23.87
CA THR A 90 -6.68 8.59 -24.90
C THR A 90 -8.12 8.98 -25.21
N VAL A 91 -8.40 10.27 -25.09
CA VAL A 91 -9.71 10.80 -25.43
C VAL A 91 -9.68 11.31 -26.86
N GLU A 92 -10.58 10.78 -27.69
CA GLU A 92 -10.77 11.27 -29.03
C GLU A 92 -12.06 12.09 -29.04
N ILE A 93 -11.96 13.31 -29.55
CA ILE A 93 -13.11 14.21 -29.64
C ILE A 93 -13.67 14.14 -31.06
N PRO A 94 -14.91 13.69 -31.26
CA PRO A 94 -15.49 13.61 -32.60
C PRO A 94 -15.69 15.01 -33.19
N GLU A 95 -15.56 15.08 -34.48
CA GLU A 95 -15.73 16.33 -35.20
C GLU A 95 -17.21 16.71 -35.39
#